data_3ec14979c3a52e52a4494c0b6b32730a
#
_entry.id   3ec14979c3a52e52a4494c0b6b32730a
#
_cell.length_a   1.000
_cell.length_b   1.000
_cell.length_c   1.000
_cell.angle_alpha   90.00
_cell.angle_beta   90.00
_cell.angle_gamma   90.00
#
_symmetry.space_group_name_H-M   'P 1'
#
loop_
_entity.id
_entity.type
_entity.pdbx_description
1 polymer ?
#
loop_
_entity_poly.entity_id
_entity_poly.type
_entity_poly.pdbx_seq_one_letter_code
_entity_poly.pdbx_strand_id
1 'polypeptide(L)'
;MRIGIDTFACDGGKSAIGVYLMNILKRIPPSGDDYCELFGWNYDRFAYSEAAPDLEFIPRCTIVGRLPNSFWHIVRYPQLARQRAWNACFFPAAHKRLPYGSPCPTIGVVHDMAPWVERKGRAQIKMIIRMLLPGALRKLDRVIAVSSWVKQELIERTGIKEKKIEVVPNGIDMTAFYPRPRGEESVVLIQPFSFRRPYVLYASRLEHPLKNHVKLIEAFGIFKEKTRYPHRLVLAGADSKGAGKVKEAARISPYRNDIFFTGHFPAASLPELYAGSDIVVVPSMYEGFGTGILEAMASGVPVACARAASLPETAGHAALYFDPMDAEDMAERMITLTANRDVHRNCRSKGLEQARNFSWDTCAKRTLEIIRITASEL
;
A
#
# COMPACT_ATOMS: atom_id res chain seq x y z
N MET A 1 -27.38 0.44 -12.01
CA MET A 1 -27.47 1.59 -11.06
C MET A 1 -26.36 2.58 -11.37
N ARG A 2 -26.48 3.86 -10.90
CA ARG A 2 -25.44 4.88 -11.11
C ARG A 2 -24.55 5.02 -9.90
N ILE A 3 -23.22 4.91 -10.11
CA ILE A 3 -22.21 4.93 -9.03
C ILE A 3 -21.21 6.06 -9.29
N GLY A 4 -21.09 7.00 -8.35
CA GLY A 4 -20.02 8.00 -8.37
C GLY A 4 -18.76 7.47 -7.70
N ILE A 5 -17.59 7.57 -8.35
CA ILE A 5 -16.31 7.10 -7.84
C ILE A 5 -15.35 8.28 -7.69
N ASP A 6 -14.88 8.52 -6.47
CA ASP A 6 -13.94 9.58 -6.13
C ASP A 6 -12.51 9.21 -6.52
N THR A 7 -11.85 10.01 -7.37
CA THR A 7 -10.43 9.86 -7.71
C THR A 7 -9.51 10.76 -6.90
N PHE A 8 -10.06 11.68 -6.12
CA PHE A 8 -9.25 12.56 -5.27
C PHE A 8 -8.41 11.75 -4.28
N ALA A 9 -7.16 12.19 -4.07
CA ALA A 9 -6.17 11.53 -3.22
C ALA A 9 -5.72 10.13 -3.67
N CYS A 10 -6.03 9.72 -4.90
CA CYS A 10 -5.56 8.49 -5.53
C CYS A 10 -4.31 8.71 -6.41
N ASP A 11 -3.80 9.93 -6.49
CA ASP A 11 -2.53 10.33 -7.12
C ASP A 11 -2.35 9.85 -8.57
N GLY A 12 -3.44 9.76 -9.35
CA GLY A 12 -3.40 9.31 -10.73
C GLY A 12 -2.79 7.91 -10.92
N GLY A 13 -3.05 6.98 -10.02
CA GLY A 13 -2.53 5.61 -10.10
C GLY A 13 -1.11 5.40 -9.58
N LYS A 14 -0.41 6.45 -9.12
CA LYS A 14 1.00 6.38 -8.70
C LYS A 14 1.21 5.93 -7.26
N SER A 15 0.22 6.08 -6.39
CA SER A 15 0.27 5.62 -5.01
C SER A 15 -0.36 4.24 -4.85
N ALA A 16 -0.13 3.55 -3.72
CA ALA A 16 -0.79 2.29 -3.41
C ALA A 16 -2.33 2.38 -3.48
N ILE A 17 -2.90 3.53 -3.08
CA ILE A 17 -4.34 3.80 -3.20
C ILE A 17 -4.74 3.96 -4.67
N GLY A 18 -3.92 4.64 -5.46
CA GLY A 18 -4.13 4.77 -6.90
C GLY A 18 -4.06 3.43 -7.62
N VAL A 19 -3.10 2.58 -7.27
CA VAL A 19 -3.00 1.18 -7.77
C VAL A 19 -4.24 0.38 -7.38
N TYR A 20 -4.74 0.52 -6.14
CA TYR A 20 -6.00 -0.09 -5.71
C TYR A 20 -7.15 0.35 -6.64
N LEU A 21 -7.35 1.66 -6.81
CA LEU A 21 -8.43 2.18 -7.66
C LEU A 21 -8.31 1.68 -9.11
N MET A 22 -7.09 1.73 -9.69
CA MET A 22 -6.83 1.22 -11.05
C MET A 22 -7.26 -0.26 -11.20
N ASN A 23 -6.95 -1.08 -10.20
CA ASN A 23 -7.31 -2.50 -10.22
C ASN A 23 -8.81 -2.74 -10.05
N ILE A 24 -9.50 -1.91 -9.28
CA ILE A 24 -10.97 -1.97 -9.21
C ILE A 24 -11.58 -1.56 -10.54
N LEU A 25 -11.14 -0.44 -11.13
CA LEU A 25 -11.69 0.09 -12.39
C LEU A 25 -11.53 -0.88 -13.56
N LYS A 26 -10.37 -1.51 -13.71
CA LYS A 26 -10.10 -2.53 -14.75
C LYS A 26 -11.04 -3.74 -14.69
N ARG A 27 -11.74 -3.93 -13.56
CA ARG A 27 -12.61 -5.08 -13.28
C ARG A 27 -14.08 -4.71 -13.16
N ILE A 28 -14.43 -3.47 -13.46
CA ILE A 28 -15.82 -3.08 -13.64
C ILE A 28 -16.29 -3.66 -14.98
N PRO A 29 -17.35 -4.48 -15.01
CA PRO A 29 -17.84 -5.06 -16.26
C PRO A 29 -18.30 -3.97 -17.24
N PRO A 30 -17.83 -3.95 -18.50
CA PRO A 30 -18.21 -2.93 -19.47
C PRO A 30 -19.70 -3.02 -19.90
N SER A 31 -20.32 -4.18 -19.73
CA SER A 31 -21.73 -4.46 -20.11
C SER A 31 -22.62 -4.77 -18.92
N GLY A 32 -22.28 -4.30 -17.73
CA GLY A 32 -23.08 -4.53 -16.53
C GLY A 32 -24.22 -3.52 -16.37
N ASP A 33 -25.20 -3.85 -15.50
CA ASP A 33 -26.33 -2.96 -15.14
C ASP A 33 -25.88 -1.70 -14.37
N ASP A 34 -24.58 -1.58 -14.07
CA ASP A 34 -24.00 -0.50 -13.30
C ASP A 34 -23.27 0.50 -14.21
N TYR A 35 -23.74 1.73 -14.15
CA TYR A 35 -23.11 2.87 -14.82
C TYR A 35 -22.23 3.62 -13.82
N CYS A 36 -20.92 3.54 -14.00
CA CYS A 36 -19.93 4.19 -13.13
C CYS A 36 -19.44 5.50 -13.72
N GLU A 37 -19.34 6.52 -12.90
CA GLU A 37 -18.83 7.84 -13.26
C GLU A 37 -17.69 8.21 -12.33
N LEU A 38 -16.55 8.62 -12.89
CA LEU A 38 -15.39 9.08 -12.12
C LEU A 38 -15.48 10.59 -11.89
N PHE A 39 -15.16 11.06 -10.70
CA PHE A 39 -15.05 12.49 -10.43
C PHE A 39 -13.76 12.83 -9.67
N GLY A 40 -13.06 13.89 -10.11
CA GLY A 40 -11.77 14.22 -9.54
C GLY A 40 -11.08 15.39 -10.20
N TRP A 41 -9.75 15.43 -10.12
CA TRP A 41 -8.95 16.42 -10.78
C TRP A 41 -8.94 16.22 -12.30
N ASN A 42 -8.91 17.28 -13.08
CA ASN A 42 -8.90 17.18 -14.55
C ASN A 42 -7.75 16.31 -15.09
N TYR A 43 -6.58 16.33 -14.44
CA TYR A 43 -5.44 15.49 -14.83
C TYR A 43 -5.64 13.99 -14.50
N ASP A 44 -6.52 13.65 -13.55
CA ASP A 44 -6.83 12.25 -13.21
C ASP A 44 -7.50 11.53 -14.39
N ARG A 45 -8.19 12.28 -15.27
CA ARG A 45 -8.82 11.74 -16.48
C ARG A 45 -7.85 10.90 -17.30
N PHE A 46 -6.65 11.44 -17.55
CA PHE A 46 -5.64 10.74 -18.38
C PHE A 46 -5.11 9.48 -17.71
N ALA A 47 -4.98 9.51 -16.37
CA ALA A 47 -4.49 8.37 -15.63
C ALA A 47 -5.47 7.20 -15.58
N TYR A 48 -6.78 7.49 -15.49
CA TYR A 48 -7.81 6.45 -15.32
C TYR A 48 -8.52 6.06 -16.62
N SER A 49 -8.45 6.87 -17.70
CA SER A 49 -9.05 6.53 -18.99
C SER A 49 -8.45 5.26 -19.63
N GLU A 50 -7.17 4.96 -19.38
CA GLU A 50 -6.54 3.72 -19.84
C GLU A 50 -7.08 2.48 -19.09
N ALA A 51 -7.36 2.64 -17.80
CA ALA A 51 -7.87 1.54 -16.96
C ALA A 51 -9.35 1.25 -17.19
N ALA A 52 -10.12 2.26 -17.56
CA ALA A 52 -11.57 2.19 -17.74
C ALA A 52 -12.03 3.19 -18.83
N PRO A 53 -11.75 2.89 -20.10
CA PRO A 53 -12.01 3.79 -21.23
C PRO A 53 -13.48 4.12 -21.40
N ASP A 54 -14.38 3.25 -20.98
CA ASP A 54 -15.84 3.39 -21.12
C ASP A 54 -16.48 4.22 -19.99
N LEU A 55 -15.72 4.61 -18.97
CA LEU A 55 -16.26 5.37 -17.85
C LEU A 55 -16.23 6.88 -18.13
N GLU A 56 -17.35 7.55 -17.87
CA GLU A 56 -17.43 9.01 -17.93
C GLU A 56 -16.59 9.63 -16.80
N PHE A 57 -15.74 10.59 -17.16
CA PHE A 57 -14.97 11.35 -16.19
C PHE A 57 -15.52 12.78 -16.05
N ILE A 58 -15.90 13.15 -14.84
CA ILE A 58 -16.42 14.47 -14.48
C ILE A 58 -15.30 15.29 -13.84
N PRO A 59 -14.70 16.25 -14.55
CA PRO A 59 -13.63 17.05 -14.01
C PRO A 59 -14.16 18.00 -12.92
N ARG A 60 -13.29 18.31 -11.97
CA ARG A 60 -13.55 19.37 -11.01
C ARG A 60 -13.80 20.69 -11.75
N CYS A 61 -15.00 21.22 -11.68
CA CYS A 61 -15.31 22.54 -12.18
C CYS A 61 -14.55 23.61 -11.38
N THR A 62 -13.70 24.39 -12.03
CA THR A 62 -12.80 25.41 -11.45
C THR A 62 -13.52 26.70 -11.02
N ILE A 63 -14.85 26.76 -11.09
CA ILE A 63 -15.63 27.98 -10.89
C ILE A 63 -15.56 28.57 -9.47
N VAL A 64 -15.06 27.83 -8.48
CA VAL A 64 -14.83 28.37 -7.14
C VAL A 64 -13.33 28.47 -6.91
N GLY A 65 -12.77 29.62 -7.30
CA GLY A 65 -11.36 29.94 -7.11
C GLY A 65 -10.88 29.68 -5.70
N ARG A 66 -9.62 29.26 -5.53
CA ARG A 66 -8.82 29.18 -4.28
C ARG A 66 -9.43 28.50 -3.05
N LEU A 67 -10.62 27.88 -3.08
CA LEU A 67 -11.13 27.14 -1.93
C LEU A 67 -10.31 25.88 -1.69
N PRO A 68 -9.93 25.59 -0.44
CA PRO A 68 -9.25 24.34 -0.08
C PRO A 68 -10.01 23.11 -0.61
N ASN A 69 -9.29 22.09 -1.02
CA ASN A 69 -9.86 20.86 -1.60
C ASN A 69 -10.93 20.20 -0.73
N SER A 70 -10.82 20.36 0.60
CA SER A 70 -11.80 19.88 1.58
C SER A 70 -13.20 20.50 1.40
N PHE A 71 -13.27 21.77 0.99
CA PHE A 71 -14.54 22.44 0.73
C PHE A 71 -15.28 21.92 -0.48
N TRP A 72 -14.55 21.38 -1.48
CA TRP A 72 -15.19 20.78 -2.64
C TRP A 72 -16.08 19.59 -2.24
N HIS A 73 -15.59 18.72 -1.37
CA HIS A 73 -16.36 17.56 -0.88
C HIS A 73 -17.54 17.96 0.04
N ILE A 74 -17.46 19.12 0.69
CA ILE A 74 -18.55 19.60 1.56
C ILE A 74 -19.66 20.26 0.74
N VAL A 75 -19.32 21.05 -0.28
CA VAL A 75 -20.28 21.91 -0.99
C VAL A 75 -20.65 21.33 -2.37
N ARG A 76 -19.64 20.99 -3.19
CA ARG A 76 -19.86 20.63 -4.61
C ARG A 76 -20.22 19.16 -4.80
N TYR A 77 -19.61 18.28 -4.03
CA TYR A 77 -19.94 16.86 -4.10
C TYR A 77 -21.44 16.57 -3.88
N PRO A 78 -22.12 17.08 -2.83
CA PRO A 78 -23.54 16.82 -2.63
C PRO A 78 -24.42 17.35 -3.76
N GLN A 79 -24.05 18.51 -4.35
CA GLN A 79 -24.77 19.06 -5.51
C GLN A 79 -24.59 18.17 -6.74
N LEU A 80 -23.34 17.74 -7.02
CA LEU A 80 -23.03 16.86 -8.14
C LEU A 80 -23.75 15.51 -8.00
N ALA A 81 -23.72 14.91 -6.81
CA ALA A 81 -24.39 13.63 -6.55
C ALA A 81 -25.91 13.70 -6.81
N ARG A 82 -26.57 14.81 -6.41
CA ARG A 82 -27.98 15.03 -6.74
C ARG A 82 -28.22 15.23 -8.25
N GLN A 83 -27.39 16.08 -8.90
CA GLN A 83 -27.54 16.37 -10.35
C GLN A 83 -27.36 15.12 -11.21
N ARG A 84 -26.42 14.24 -10.81
CA ARG A 84 -26.15 12.98 -11.54
C ARG A 84 -27.08 11.85 -11.11
N ALA A 85 -27.88 12.04 -10.06
CA ALA A 85 -28.78 11.04 -9.49
C ALA A 85 -28.05 9.72 -9.14
N TRP A 86 -26.88 9.82 -8.49
CA TRP A 86 -26.11 8.64 -8.08
C TRP A 86 -26.87 7.83 -7.01
N ASN A 87 -26.91 6.52 -7.22
CA ASN A 87 -27.48 5.58 -6.26
C ASN A 87 -26.51 5.27 -5.11
N ALA A 88 -25.19 5.38 -5.36
CA ALA A 88 -24.15 5.23 -4.36
C ALA A 88 -22.90 6.01 -4.75
N CYS A 89 -22.08 6.33 -3.75
CA CYS A 89 -20.77 6.93 -3.96
C CYS A 89 -19.67 6.14 -3.28
N PHE A 90 -18.58 5.89 -4.02
CA PHE A 90 -17.41 5.14 -3.59
C PHE A 90 -16.21 6.06 -3.40
N PHE A 91 -15.59 6.00 -2.20
CA PHE A 91 -14.45 6.80 -1.78
C PHE A 91 -13.22 5.91 -1.51
N PRO A 92 -12.37 5.64 -2.51
CA PRO A 92 -11.22 4.75 -2.37
C PRO A 92 -10.16 5.24 -1.36
N ALA A 93 -10.16 6.52 -1.03
CA ALA A 93 -9.20 7.15 -0.11
C ALA A 93 -9.86 7.78 1.12
N ALA A 94 -10.83 7.09 1.73
CA ALA A 94 -11.68 7.61 2.80
C ALA A 94 -10.90 8.14 4.02
N HIS A 95 -9.78 7.52 4.36
CA HIS A 95 -8.90 7.97 5.46
C HIS A 95 -8.16 9.29 5.18
N LYS A 96 -8.13 9.74 3.92
CA LYS A 96 -7.52 11.02 3.52
C LYS A 96 -8.56 12.09 3.22
N ARG A 97 -9.71 11.69 2.69
CA ARG A 97 -10.72 12.64 2.20
C ARG A 97 -12.12 12.04 2.17
N LEU A 98 -13.06 12.73 2.81
CA LEU A 98 -14.48 12.35 2.85
C LEU A 98 -15.38 13.59 2.78
N PRO A 99 -16.59 13.46 2.24
CA PRO A 99 -17.66 14.44 2.43
C PRO A 99 -18.16 14.42 3.87
N TYR A 100 -18.66 15.53 4.35
CA TYR A 100 -19.28 15.61 5.69
C TYR A 100 -20.74 15.13 5.70
N GLY A 101 -21.35 14.99 4.53
CA GLY A 101 -22.69 14.45 4.29
C GLY A 101 -22.87 14.10 2.83
N SER A 102 -23.76 13.17 2.54
CA SER A 102 -24.06 12.69 1.20
C SER A 102 -25.55 12.59 0.97
N PRO A 103 -26.05 12.89 -0.25
CA PRO A 103 -27.45 12.68 -0.62
C PRO A 103 -27.75 11.23 -1.04
N CYS A 104 -26.75 10.38 -1.13
CA CYS A 104 -26.87 8.97 -1.49
C CYS A 104 -25.94 8.13 -0.61
N PRO A 105 -26.14 6.81 -0.54
CA PRO A 105 -25.29 5.84 0.16
C PRO A 105 -23.81 6.01 -0.15
N THR A 106 -22.97 5.83 0.88
CA THR A 106 -21.54 6.07 0.82
C THR A 106 -20.74 4.89 1.29
N ILE A 107 -19.76 4.50 0.48
CA ILE A 107 -18.81 3.44 0.80
C ILE A 107 -17.40 4.01 0.77
N GLY A 108 -16.63 3.83 1.85
CA GLY A 108 -15.27 4.33 1.96
C GLY A 108 -14.25 3.24 2.19
N VAL A 109 -13.08 3.32 1.54
CA VAL A 109 -11.95 2.41 1.79
C VAL A 109 -10.93 3.08 2.70
N VAL A 110 -10.49 2.35 3.72
CA VAL A 110 -9.43 2.77 4.62
C VAL A 110 -8.23 1.85 4.46
N HIS A 111 -7.14 2.41 3.94
CA HIS A 111 -5.90 1.68 3.69
C HIS A 111 -4.95 1.66 4.88
N ASP A 112 -4.97 2.69 5.70
CA ASP A 112 -4.19 2.80 6.92
C ASP A 112 -4.74 3.87 7.87
N MET A 113 -4.28 3.84 9.10
CA MET A 113 -4.56 4.84 10.13
C MET A 113 -3.28 5.59 10.55
N ALA A 114 -2.29 5.69 9.65
CA ALA A 114 -1.00 6.33 9.89
C ALA A 114 -1.10 7.75 10.51
N PRO A 115 -2.06 8.63 10.13
CA PRO A 115 -2.21 9.94 10.77
C PRO A 115 -2.42 9.88 12.29
N TRP A 116 -2.93 8.77 12.83
CA TRP A 116 -3.12 8.57 14.27
C TRP A 116 -1.90 7.96 14.96
N VAL A 117 -1.04 7.27 14.23
CA VAL A 117 0.16 6.61 14.76
C VAL A 117 1.33 7.61 14.88
N GLU A 118 1.46 8.50 13.91
CA GLU A 118 2.54 9.50 13.91
C GLU A 118 2.35 10.60 14.96
N ARG A 119 3.17 10.61 16.01
CA ARG A 119 3.12 11.62 17.09
C ARG A 119 3.73 12.99 16.75
N LYS A 120 4.61 13.12 15.74
CA LYS A 120 5.34 14.37 15.42
C LYS A 120 5.23 14.79 13.95
N GLY A 121 4.87 16.06 13.70
CA GLY A 121 4.90 16.76 12.42
C GLY A 121 3.63 17.55 12.10
N ARG A 122 3.75 18.75 11.51
CA ARG A 122 2.72 19.78 11.20
C ARG A 122 1.44 19.64 12.03
N ALA A 123 1.58 19.97 13.33
CA ALA A 123 0.64 19.58 14.38
C ALA A 123 -0.82 20.02 14.13
N GLN A 124 -1.04 21.20 13.53
CA GLN A 124 -2.37 21.77 13.38
C GLN A 124 -3.26 21.05 12.36
N ILE A 125 -2.75 20.74 11.15
CA ILE A 125 -3.55 20.06 10.10
C ILE A 125 -3.84 18.62 10.51
N LYS A 126 -2.86 17.93 11.10
CA LYS A 126 -3.05 16.54 11.61
C LYS A 126 -4.02 16.50 12.77
N MET A 127 -4.03 17.53 13.62
CA MET A 127 -4.99 17.65 14.74
C MET A 127 -6.43 17.80 14.21
N ILE A 128 -6.64 18.64 13.21
CA ILE A 128 -7.96 18.83 12.57
C ILE A 128 -8.45 17.51 11.94
N ILE A 129 -7.58 16.80 11.20
CA ILE A 129 -7.93 15.50 10.61
C ILE A 129 -8.29 14.49 11.72
N ARG A 130 -7.50 14.42 12.79
CA ARG A 130 -7.78 13.54 13.94
C ARG A 130 -9.12 13.85 14.62
N MET A 131 -9.53 15.11 14.66
CA MET A 131 -10.79 15.51 15.28
C MET A 131 -12.00 15.27 14.37
N LEU A 132 -11.89 15.59 13.08
CA LEU A 132 -13.04 15.58 12.17
C LEU A 132 -13.24 14.24 11.46
N LEU A 133 -12.16 13.53 11.10
CA LEU A 133 -12.25 12.31 10.32
C LEU A 133 -13.00 11.16 11.01
N PRO A 134 -12.89 10.92 12.33
CA PRO A 134 -13.72 9.94 13.03
C PRO A 134 -15.21 10.19 12.86
N GLY A 135 -15.64 11.46 12.96
CA GLY A 135 -17.02 11.86 12.72
C GLY A 135 -17.49 11.61 11.29
N ALA A 136 -16.63 11.91 10.31
CA ALA A 136 -16.94 11.67 8.90
C ALA A 136 -16.99 10.17 8.57
N LEU A 137 -16.04 9.37 9.08
CA LEU A 137 -16.02 7.91 8.90
C LEU A 137 -17.26 7.23 9.50
N ARG A 138 -17.72 7.66 10.69
CA ARG A 138 -18.96 7.14 11.30
C ARG A 138 -20.21 7.40 10.48
N LYS A 139 -20.21 8.46 9.65
CA LYS A 139 -21.34 8.81 8.76
C LYS A 139 -21.38 7.98 7.50
N LEU A 140 -20.32 7.30 7.13
CA LEU A 140 -20.34 6.35 6.02
C LEU A 140 -21.35 5.22 6.30
N ASP A 141 -22.00 4.75 5.26
CA ASP A 141 -22.94 3.63 5.35
C ASP A 141 -22.20 2.31 5.45
N ARG A 142 -21.11 2.14 4.67
CA ARG A 142 -20.18 1.03 4.76
C ARG A 142 -18.74 1.51 4.68
N VAL A 143 -17.85 0.78 5.35
CA VAL A 143 -16.40 0.99 5.31
C VAL A 143 -15.72 -0.32 4.94
N ILE A 144 -14.82 -0.25 3.98
CA ILE A 144 -13.93 -1.34 3.61
C ILE A 144 -12.59 -1.10 4.30
N ALA A 145 -12.17 -2.04 5.14
CA ALA A 145 -10.84 -2.09 5.71
C ALA A 145 -9.99 -3.09 4.91
N VAL A 146 -8.75 -2.73 4.56
CA VAL A 146 -7.88 -3.59 3.74
C VAL A 146 -7.24 -4.76 4.53
N SER A 147 -7.44 -4.80 5.85
CA SER A 147 -7.00 -5.87 6.75
C SER A 147 -7.83 -5.89 8.03
N SER A 148 -7.80 -7.01 8.74
CA SER A 148 -8.42 -7.13 10.07
C SER A 148 -7.77 -6.20 11.08
N TRP A 149 -6.45 -5.95 10.94
CA TRP A 149 -5.75 -4.96 11.73
C TRP A 149 -6.34 -3.55 11.55
N VAL A 150 -6.53 -3.10 10.30
CA VAL A 150 -7.14 -1.79 10.01
C VAL A 150 -8.58 -1.72 10.51
N LYS A 151 -9.36 -2.82 10.39
CA LYS A 151 -10.72 -2.89 10.96
C LYS A 151 -10.68 -2.64 12.47
N GLN A 152 -9.79 -3.32 13.19
CA GLN A 152 -9.66 -3.16 14.63
C GLN A 152 -9.27 -1.72 15.02
N GLU A 153 -8.28 -1.14 14.34
CA GLU A 153 -7.89 0.27 14.55
C GLU A 153 -9.04 1.25 14.27
N LEU A 154 -9.85 0.99 13.24
CA LEU A 154 -11.03 1.80 12.94
C LEU A 154 -12.03 1.79 14.11
N ILE A 155 -12.34 0.60 14.65
CA ILE A 155 -13.25 0.46 15.79
C ILE A 155 -12.70 1.23 17.00
N GLU A 156 -11.44 0.97 17.37
CA GLU A 156 -10.82 1.54 18.57
C GLU A 156 -10.65 3.06 18.50
N ARG A 157 -10.21 3.58 17.33
CA ARG A 157 -9.86 5.00 17.20
C ARG A 157 -11.01 5.90 16.79
N THR A 158 -12.02 5.35 16.13
CA THR A 158 -13.11 6.16 15.58
C THR A 158 -14.46 5.88 16.24
N GLY A 159 -14.62 4.74 16.90
CA GLY A 159 -15.90 4.28 17.46
C GLY A 159 -16.94 3.94 16.40
N ILE A 160 -16.52 3.62 15.16
CA ILE A 160 -17.41 3.15 14.12
C ILE A 160 -17.97 1.78 14.50
N LYS A 161 -19.25 1.53 14.21
CA LYS A 161 -19.88 0.25 14.53
C LYS A 161 -19.30 -0.85 13.67
N GLU A 162 -18.89 -1.96 14.28
CA GLU A 162 -18.27 -3.10 13.61
C GLU A 162 -19.08 -3.60 12.41
N LYS A 163 -20.40 -3.67 12.52
CA LYS A 163 -21.31 -4.09 11.45
C LYS A 163 -21.26 -3.25 10.17
N LYS A 164 -20.64 -2.06 10.23
CA LYS A 164 -20.43 -1.19 9.06
C LYS A 164 -19.10 -1.49 8.36
N ILE A 165 -18.22 -2.31 8.95
CA ILE A 165 -16.86 -2.52 8.45
C ILE A 165 -16.73 -3.91 7.85
N GLU A 166 -16.44 -3.96 6.56
CA GLU A 166 -16.10 -5.18 5.83
C GLU A 166 -14.58 -5.24 5.62
N VAL A 167 -13.99 -6.43 5.78
CA VAL A 167 -12.57 -6.62 5.46
C VAL A 167 -12.47 -7.15 4.05
N VAL A 168 -11.79 -6.38 3.18
CA VAL A 168 -11.50 -6.78 1.80
C VAL A 168 -10.02 -6.56 1.54
N PRO A 169 -9.21 -7.62 1.57
CA PRO A 169 -7.77 -7.53 1.30
C PRO A 169 -7.47 -7.05 -0.11
N ASN A 170 -6.37 -6.31 -0.28
CA ASN A 170 -5.87 -5.98 -1.60
C ASN A 170 -5.38 -7.25 -2.34
N GLY A 171 -5.33 -7.19 -3.67
CA GLY A 171 -4.74 -8.24 -4.49
C GLY A 171 -3.28 -8.00 -4.81
N ILE A 172 -2.69 -9.00 -5.47
CA ILE A 172 -1.37 -8.92 -6.12
C ILE A 172 -1.52 -9.23 -7.61
N ASP A 173 -0.72 -8.57 -8.43
CA ASP A 173 -0.66 -8.84 -9.87
C ASP A 173 0.36 -9.94 -10.14
N MET A 174 -0.13 -11.19 -10.24
CA MET A 174 0.69 -12.36 -10.53
C MET A 174 1.23 -12.41 -11.96
N THR A 175 0.77 -11.51 -12.84
CA THR A 175 1.31 -11.42 -14.22
C THR A 175 2.55 -10.51 -14.27
N ALA A 176 2.64 -9.56 -13.35
CA ALA A 176 3.81 -8.70 -13.17
C ALA A 176 4.83 -9.33 -12.22
N PHE A 177 4.36 -9.80 -11.04
CA PHE A 177 5.18 -10.40 -10.00
C PHE A 177 5.13 -11.92 -10.08
N TYR A 178 6.19 -12.53 -10.59
CA TYR A 178 6.35 -13.98 -10.71
C TYR A 178 7.83 -14.37 -10.61
N PRO A 179 8.13 -15.63 -10.28
CA PRO A 179 9.50 -16.13 -10.24
C PRO A 179 10.18 -16.05 -11.62
N ARG A 180 11.31 -15.35 -11.70
CA ARG A 180 12.10 -15.26 -12.93
C ARG A 180 13.32 -16.17 -12.86
N PRO A 181 13.80 -16.72 -14.01
CA PRO A 181 15.06 -17.42 -14.04
C PRO A 181 16.20 -16.52 -13.53
N ARG A 182 17.00 -17.03 -12.62
CA ARG A 182 18.21 -16.33 -12.16
C ARG A 182 19.38 -16.78 -13.04
N GLY A 183 19.88 -15.87 -13.86
CA GLY A 183 21.15 -16.08 -14.58
C GLY A 183 22.33 -16.18 -13.61
N GLU A 184 23.45 -16.71 -14.08
CA GLU A 184 24.71 -16.83 -13.32
C GLU A 184 25.42 -15.47 -13.13
N GLU A 185 24.91 -14.42 -13.77
CA GLU A 185 25.51 -13.09 -13.74
C GLU A 185 25.54 -12.50 -12.34
N SER A 186 26.72 -12.05 -11.91
CA SER A 186 26.91 -11.37 -10.64
C SER A 186 26.34 -9.94 -10.62
N VAL A 187 26.06 -9.37 -11.80
CA VAL A 187 25.46 -8.05 -11.97
C VAL A 187 24.17 -8.16 -12.76
N VAL A 188 23.09 -7.60 -12.23
CA VAL A 188 21.77 -7.55 -12.87
C VAL A 188 21.50 -6.10 -13.27
N LEU A 189 21.16 -5.90 -14.54
CA LEU A 189 20.70 -4.62 -15.06
C LEU A 189 19.17 -4.54 -14.83
N ILE A 190 18.76 -3.63 -13.96
CA ILE A 190 17.36 -3.30 -13.71
C ILE A 190 17.23 -1.80 -13.92
N GLN A 191 16.78 -1.40 -15.10
CA GLN A 191 16.73 0.01 -15.50
C GLN A 191 16.08 0.90 -14.42
N PRO A 192 16.71 2.02 -14.04
CA PRO A 192 17.94 2.59 -14.59
C PRO A 192 19.23 2.17 -13.83
N PHE A 193 19.19 1.13 -13.02
CA PHE A 193 20.28 0.73 -12.12
C PHE A 193 20.94 -0.59 -12.52
N SER A 194 22.17 -0.81 -12.05
CA SER A 194 22.81 -2.10 -12.03
C SER A 194 23.06 -2.53 -10.58
N PHE A 195 22.68 -3.75 -10.25
CA PHE A 195 22.83 -4.31 -8.91
C PHE A 195 23.77 -5.51 -8.94
N ARG A 196 24.66 -5.58 -7.95
CA ARG A 196 25.45 -6.80 -7.72
C ARG A 196 24.67 -7.76 -6.82
N ARG A 197 24.57 -9.01 -7.24
CA ARG A 197 24.04 -10.11 -6.43
C ARG A 197 25.13 -10.70 -5.52
N PRO A 198 24.75 -11.34 -4.42
CA PRO A 198 23.40 -11.38 -3.85
C PRO A 198 23.06 -10.07 -3.15
N TYR A 199 21.75 -9.77 -3.04
CA TYR A 199 21.31 -8.60 -2.27
C TYR A 199 20.04 -8.87 -1.45
N VAL A 200 19.98 -8.20 -0.31
CA VAL A 200 18.81 -8.05 0.55
C VAL A 200 18.03 -6.84 0.05
N LEU A 201 16.72 -6.98 -0.16
CA LEU A 201 15.87 -5.89 -0.64
C LEU A 201 14.91 -5.40 0.43
N TYR A 202 14.75 -4.09 0.53
CA TYR A 202 13.59 -3.45 1.12
C TYR A 202 13.07 -2.35 0.21
N ALA A 203 11.89 -2.56 -0.39
CA ALA A 203 11.23 -1.60 -1.27
C ALA A 203 10.19 -0.79 -0.51
N SER A 204 10.52 0.46 -0.15
CA SER A 204 9.65 1.38 0.57
C SER A 204 10.21 2.79 0.52
N ARG A 205 9.33 3.81 0.58
CA ARG A 205 9.77 5.20 0.76
C ARG A 205 10.65 5.32 1.99
N LEU A 206 11.71 6.12 1.90
CA LEU A 206 12.62 6.37 3.03
C LEU A 206 11.93 7.22 4.11
N GLU A 207 11.06 6.60 4.88
CA GLU A 207 10.24 7.24 5.91
C GLU A 207 10.63 6.74 7.32
N HIS A 208 11.08 7.65 8.15
CA HIS A 208 11.49 7.34 9.53
C HIS A 208 10.55 8.03 10.53
N PRO A 209 10.11 7.35 11.62
CA PRO A 209 10.54 6.02 12.07
C PRO A 209 9.71 4.85 11.51
N LEU A 210 8.52 5.08 10.93
CA LEU A 210 7.52 4.02 10.70
C LEU A 210 8.00 2.88 9.79
N LYS A 211 8.79 3.19 8.77
CA LYS A 211 9.36 2.18 7.86
C LYS A 211 10.65 1.54 8.37
N ASN A 212 11.18 2.01 9.47
CA ASN A 212 12.24 1.39 10.28
C ASN A 212 13.56 1.05 9.56
N HIS A 213 13.91 1.82 8.53
CA HIS A 213 15.16 1.63 7.77
C HIS A 213 16.41 1.70 8.62
N VAL A 214 16.43 2.56 9.66
CA VAL A 214 17.58 2.72 10.54
C VAL A 214 17.91 1.42 11.26
N LYS A 215 16.88 0.75 11.81
CA LYS A 215 17.06 -0.54 12.49
C LYS A 215 17.46 -1.66 11.51
N LEU A 216 16.96 -1.62 10.26
CA LEU A 216 17.39 -2.55 9.21
C LEU A 216 18.86 -2.36 8.85
N ILE A 217 19.35 -1.12 8.79
CA ILE A 217 20.78 -0.84 8.53
C ILE A 217 21.65 -1.38 9.67
N GLU A 218 21.22 -1.23 10.93
CA GLU A 218 21.87 -1.80 12.09
C GLU A 218 21.91 -3.34 12.00
N ALA A 219 20.77 -3.97 11.75
CA ALA A 219 20.66 -5.43 11.59
C ALA A 219 21.51 -5.95 10.41
N PHE A 220 21.58 -5.21 9.31
CA PHE A 220 22.45 -5.55 8.18
C PHE A 220 23.93 -5.50 8.58
N GLY A 221 24.33 -4.55 9.42
CA GLY A 221 25.69 -4.51 9.98
C GLY A 221 26.04 -5.78 10.76
N ILE A 222 25.14 -6.21 11.66
CA ILE A 222 25.26 -7.45 12.44
C ILE A 222 25.31 -8.68 11.51
N PHE A 223 24.41 -8.75 10.52
CA PHE A 223 24.39 -9.80 9.52
C PHE A 223 25.75 -9.92 8.80
N LYS A 224 26.32 -8.80 8.33
CA LYS A 224 27.62 -8.76 7.65
C LYS A 224 28.76 -9.19 8.56
N GLU A 225 28.76 -8.76 9.80
CA GLU A 225 29.78 -9.10 10.78
C GLU A 225 29.81 -10.59 11.09
N LYS A 226 28.61 -11.19 11.33
CA LYS A 226 28.49 -12.61 11.69
C LYS A 226 28.76 -13.56 10.52
N THR A 227 28.37 -13.16 9.29
CA THR A 227 28.41 -14.10 8.14
C THR A 227 29.56 -13.88 7.19
N ARG A 228 30.06 -12.65 7.09
CA ARG A 228 31.02 -12.23 6.05
C ARG A 228 30.48 -12.43 4.60
N TYR A 229 29.20 -12.62 4.43
CA TYR A 229 28.59 -12.83 3.11
C TYR A 229 28.69 -11.59 2.22
N PRO A 230 28.77 -11.78 0.88
CA PRO A 230 28.94 -10.69 -0.08
C PRO A 230 27.69 -9.86 -0.32
N HIS A 231 26.61 -10.15 0.40
CA HIS A 231 25.32 -9.47 0.21
C HIS A 231 25.41 -7.95 0.33
N ARG A 232 24.61 -7.29 -0.48
CA ARG A 232 24.34 -5.86 -0.41
C ARG A 232 22.94 -5.61 0.16
N LEU A 233 22.74 -4.44 0.74
CA LEU A 233 21.43 -3.96 1.15
C LEU A 233 20.95 -2.94 0.13
N VAL A 234 19.84 -3.24 -0.56
CA VAL A 234 19.19 -2.34 -1.52
C VAL A 234 17.95 -1.74 -0.85
N LEU A 235 17.98 -0.44 -0.63
CA LEU A 235 16.87 0.36 -0.11
C LEU A 235 16.21 1.09 -1.27
N ALA A 236 15.11 0.54 -1.78
CA ALA A 236 14.45 1.02 -2.97
C ALA A 236 13.24 1.91 -2.63
N GLY A 237 13.36 3.20 -2.93
CA GLY A 237 12.26 4.15 -2.74
C GLY A 237 12.71 5.60 -2.64
N ALA A 238 11.78 6.49 -2.93
CA ALA A 238 12.01 7.92 -2.87
C ALA A 238 12.19 8.43 -1.43
N ASP A 239 12.92 9.51 -1.29
CA ASP A 239 13.04 10.24 -0.03
C ASP A 239 11.68 10.69 0.48
N SER A 240 11.44 10.52 1.76
CA SER A 240 10.25 10.94 2.47
C SER A 240 10.63 11.57 3.82
N LYS A 241 9.65 11.74 4.69
CA LYS A 241 9.87 12.33 6.03
C LYS A 241 10.91 11.54 6.82
N GLY A 242 11.98 12.20 7.24
CA GLY A 242 13.05 11.60 8.04
C GLY A 242 14.10 10.83 7.24
N ALA A 243 14.10 10.90 5.89
CA ALA A 243 15.10 10.26 5.02
C ALA A 243 16.54 10.63 5.39
N GLY A 244 16.79 11.85 5.86
CA GLY A 244 18.14 12.27 6.33
C GLY A 244 18.68 11.38 7.45
N LYS A 245 17.84 10.93 8.40
CA LYS A 245 18.26 9.99 9.45
C LYS A 245 18.64 8.62 8.90
N VAL A 246 17.92 8.15 7.88
CA VAL A 246 18.20 6.87 7.21
C VAL A 246 19.54 6.95 6.47
N LYS A 247 19.76 8.03 5.71
CA LYS A 247 21.03 8.25 4.98
C LYS A 247 22.21 8.41 5.93
N GLU A 248 22.01 9.09 7.05
CA GLU A 248 23.03 9.22 8.07
C GLU A 248 23.38 7.88 8.72
N ALA A 249 22.39 7.05 9.08
CA ALA A 249 22.64 5.71 9.59
C ALA A 249 23.46 4.85 8.60
N ALA A 250 23.16 4.94 7.31
CA ALA A 250 23.93 4.25 6.29
C ALA A 250 25.36 4.80 6.16
N ARG A 251 25.54 6.13 6.23
CA ARG A 251 26.85 6.80 6.11
C ARG A 251 27.82 6.40 7.22
N ILE A 252 27.33 6.27 8.46
CA ILE A 252 28.15 5.89 9.62
C ILE A 252 28.33 4.37 9.76
N SER A 253 27.59 3.57 9.00
CA SER A 253 27.71 2.11 9.05
C SER A 253 29.12 1.67 8.59
N PRO A 254 29.75 0.69 9.28
CA PRO A 254 30.99 0.07 8.81
C PRO A 254 30.84 -0.55 7.40
N TYR A 255 29.62 -0.93 7.02
CA TYR A 255 29.29 -1.54 5.74
C TYR A 255 28.63 -0.57 4.75
N ARG A 256 28.88 0.75 4.87
CA ARG A 256 28.28 1.79 4.00
C ARG A 256 28.45 1.54 2.50
N ASN A 257 29.53 0.90 2.09
CA ASN A 257 29.81 0.59 0.69
C ASN A 257 28.95 -0.56 0.15
N ASP A 258 28.30 -1.33 1.02
CA ASP A 258 27.36 -2.40 0.67
C ASP A 258 25.89 -1.96 0.78
N ILE A 259 25.61 -0.69 1.15
CA ILE A 259 24.26 -0.15 1.26
C ILE A 259 23.98 0.74 0.05
N PHE A 260 22.93 0.41 -0.70
CA PHE A 260 22.56 1.09 -1.93
C PHE A 260 21.17 1.71 -1.85
N PHE A 261 21.05 2.98 -2.23
CA PHE A 261 19.79 3.71 -2.32
C PHE A 261 19.44 3.92 -3.78
N THR A 262 18.25 3.49 -4.20
CA THR A 262 17.79 3.74 -5.58
C THR A 262 17.24 5.14 -5.78
N GLY A 263 16.76 5.80 -4.69
CA GLY A 263 15.90 6.95 -4.84
C GLY A 263 14.55 6.57 -5.45
N HIS A 264 13.97 7.48 -6.24
CA HIS A 264 12.75 7.17 -6.99
C HIS A 264 13.01 6.03 -7.99
N PHE A 265 12.19 5.00 -7.93
CA PHE A 265 12.32 3.80 -8.73
C PHE A 265 11.09 3.62 -9.63
N PRO A 266 11.27 3.35 -10.94
CA PRO A 266 10.14 3.12 -11.83
C PRO A 266 9.32 1.90 -11.42
N ALA A 267 8.01 2.06 -11.29
CA ALA A 267 7.12 0.97 -10.87
C ALA A 267 7.21 -0.26 -11.79
N ALA A 268 7.43 -0.03 -13.09
CA ALA A 268 7.59 -1.11 -14.08
C ALA A 268 8.81 -2.01 -13.83
N SER A 269 9.87 -1.49 -13.18
CA SER A 269 11.09 -2.24 -12.87
C SER A 269 11.02 -2.94 -11.49
N LEU A 270 9.99 -2.65 -10.70
CA LEU A 270 9.86 -3.22 -9.35
C LEU A 270 9.76 -4.75 -9.32
N PRO A 271 9.03 -5.41 -10.24
CA PRO A 271 8.97 -6.87 -10.28
C PRO A 271 10.34 -7.55 -10.52
N GLU A 272 11.19 -6.94 -11.34
CA GLU A 272 12.54 -7.45 -11.60
C GLU A 272 13.45 -7.27 -10.38
N LEU A 273 13.29 -6.14 -9.67
CA LEU A 273 14.02 -5.86 -8.46
C LEU A 273 13.70 -6.89 -7.36
N TYR A 274 12.43 -7.25 -7.19
CA TYR A 274 12.04 -8.33 -6.28
C TYR A 274 12.62 -9.68 -6.74
N ALA A 275 12.34 -10.11 -7.96
CA ALA A 275 12.78 -11.40 -8.47
C ALA A 275 14.32 -11.59 -8.46
N GLY A 276 15.07 -10.48 -8.58
CA GLY A 276 16.53 -10.46 -8.52
C GLY A 276 17.10 -10.55 -7.11
N SER A 277 16.33 -10.24 -6.06
CA SER A 277 16.80 -10.25 -4.67
C SER A 277 16.94 -11.67 -4.12
N ASP A 278 17.84 -11.86 -3.16
CA ASP A 278 18.02 -13.14 -2.48
C ASP A 278 16.98 -13.33 -1.39
N ILE A 279 16.78 -12.31 -0.59
CA ILE A 279 15.74 -12.21 0.42
C ILE A 279 15.14 -10.80 0.45
N VAL A 280 13.90 -10.70 0.93
CA VAL A 280 13.24 -9.42 1.22
C VAL A 280 13.06 -9.28 2.73
N VAL A 281 13.40 -8.10 3.26
CA VAL A 281 13.21 -7.77 4.68
C VAL A 281 12.25 -6.60 4.79
N VAL A 282 11.15 -6.77 5.54
CA VAL A 282 10.13 -5.73 5.77
C VAL A 282 10.11 -5.35 7.24
N PRO A 283 10.91 -4.37 7.67
CA PRO A 283 11.07 -4.00 9.08
C PRO A 283 10.02 -3.01 9.59
N SER A 284 9.01 -2.67 8.79
CA SER A 284 8.02 -1.64 9.10
C SER A 284 7.34 -1.90 10.45
N MET A 285 7.29 -0.88 11.28
CA MET A 285 6.56 -0.90 12.55
C MET A 285 5.04 -0.71 12.34
N TYR A 286 4.67 -0.18 11.18
CA TYR A 286 3.28 0.08 10.84
C TYR A 286 3.04 -0.05 9.34
N GLU A 287 2.08 -0.89 8.97
CA GLU A 287 1.53 -1.07 7.63
C GLU A 287 0.03 -1.34 7.72
N GLY A 288 -0.73 -0.81 6.78
CA GLY A 288 -2.16 -1.12 6.71
C GLY A 288 -2.45 -2.47 6.06
N PHE A 289 -1.54 -2.95 5.17
CA PHE A 289 -1.70 -4.23 4.48
C PHE A 289 -0.39 -4.98 4.26
N GLY A 290 0.69 -4.31 3.80
CA GLY A 290 1.97 -4.96 3.54
C GLY A 290 2.11 -5.50 2.12
N THR A 291 1.71 -4.72 1.11
CA THR A 291 1.79 -5.10 -0.32
C THR A 291 3.17 -5.63 -0.73
N GLY A 292 4.26 -5.02 -0.23
CA GLY A 292 5.63 -5.44 -0.53
C GLY A 292 5.96 -6.89 -0.11
N ILE A 293 5.26 -7.43 0.90
CA ILE A 293 5.38 -8.85 1.26
C ILE A 293 4.82 -9.73 0.14
N LEU A 294 3.63 -9.40 -0.37
CA LEU A 294 3.00 -10.17 -1.44
C LEU A 294 3.77 -10.06 -2.76
N GLU A 295 4.33 -8.88 -3.05
CA GLU A 295 5.20 -8.66 -4.23
C GLU A 295 6.44 -9.56 -4.18
N ALA A 296 7.09 -9.65 -3.02
CA ALA A 296 8.21 -10.54 -2.79
C ALA A 296 7.81 -12.03 -2.93
N MET A 297 6.74 -12.42 -2.24
CA MET A 297 6.23 -13.80 -2.24
C MET A 297 5.80 -14.26 -3.64
N ALA A 298 5.07 -13.42 -4.38
CA ALA A 298 4.66 -13.68 -5.76
C ALA A 298 5.87 -13.80 -6.69
N SER A 299 6.94 -13.03 -6.45
CA SER A 299 8.22 -13.13 -7.17
C SER A 299 9.06 -14.35 -6.76
N GLY A 300 8.56 -15.18 -5.83
CA GLY A 300 9.26 -16.36 -5.35
C GLY A 300 10.48 -16.05 -4.50
N VAL A 301 10.45 -14.96 -3.74
CA VAL A 301 11.55 -14.51 -2.87
C VAL A 301 11.13 -14.70 -1.40
N PRO A 302 11.96 -15.37 -0.58
CA PRO A 302 11.69 -15.52 0.85
C PRO A 302 11.67 -14.18 1.59
N VAL A 303 10.78 -14.10 2.57
CA VAL A 303 10.53 -12.87 3.32
C VAL A 303 10.86 -13.05 4.80
N ALA A 304 11.58 -12.09 5.37
CA ALA A 304 11.57 -11.82 6.80
C ALA A 304 10.81 -10.52 7.06
N CYS A 305 9.88 -10.51 8.02
CA CYS A 305 9.10 -9.30 8.30
C CYS A 305 8.87 -9.07 9.79
N ALA A 306 8.64 -7.82 10.14
CA ALA A 306 8.30 -7.44 11.50
C ALA A 306 7.00 -8.11 11.96
N ARG A 307 6.95 -8.56 13.21
CA ARG A 307 5.72 -9.01 13.87
C ARG A 307 4.92 -7.78 14.33
N ALA A 308 4.44 -6.98 13.39
CA ALA A 308 3.79 -5.70 13.67
C ALA A 308 2.64 -5.41 12.69
N ALA A 309 1.62 -4.73 13.20
CA ALA A 309 0.45 -4.28 12.44
C ALA A 309 -0.17 -5.42 11.58
N SER A 310 -0.48 -5.14 10.31
CA SER A 310 -1.07 -6.11 9.38
C SER A 310 -0.09 -7.12 8.79
N LEU A 311 1.23 -6.98 9.02
CA LEU A 311 2.24 -7.82 8.36
C LEU A 311 2.05 -9.31 8.66
N PRO A 312 1.73 -9.76 9.91
CA PRO A 312 1.44 -11.16 10.19
C PRO A 312 0.20 -11.70 9.46
N GLU A 313 -0.84 -10.88 9.29
CA GLU A 313 -2.05 -11.25 8.55
C GLU A 313 -1.74 -11.50 7.06
N THR A 314 -0.94 -10.62 6.46
CA THR A 314 -0.56 -10.72 5.05
C THR A 314 0.43 -11.85 4.78
N ALA A 315 1.44 -12.00 5.64
CA ALA A 315 2.50 -13.00 5.44
C ALA A 315 2.10 -14.41 5.86
N GLY A 316 1.15 -14.58 6.77
CA GLY A 316 0.71 -15.88 7.27
C GLY A 316 1.86 -16.71 7.84
N HIS A 317 1.96 -17.97 7.42
CA HIS A 317 3.04 -18.88 7.81
C HIS A 317 4.21 -18.95 6.80
N ALA A 318 4.26 -17.98 5.88
CA ALA A 318 5.20 -18.00 4.76
C ALA A 318 6.44 -17.11 4.97
N ALA A 319 6.52 -16.39 6.09
CA ALA A 319 7.65 -15.53 6.42
C ALA A 319 8.31 -15.91 7.75
N LEU A 320 9.56 -15.51 7.94
CA LEU A 320 10.20 -15.48 9.25
C LEU A 320 9.89 -14.14 9.93
N TYR A 321 9.44 -14.20 11.18
CA TYR A 321 9.07 -13.02 11.94
C TYR A 321 10.18 -12.61 12.91
N PHE A 322 10.31 -11.30 13.12
CA PHE A 322 11.20 -10.70 14.10
C PHE A 322 10.53 -9.53 14.84
N ASP A 323 11.07 -9.17 15.99
CA ASP A 323 10.73 -7.94 16.69
C ASP A 323 11.33 -6.74 15.94
N PRO A 324 10.51 -5.77 15.45
CA PRO A 324 11.03 -4.61 14.73
C PRO A 324 11.95 -3.71 15.57
N MET A 325 11.95 -3.84 16.89
CA MET A 325 12.82 -3.07 17.80
C MET A 325 14.14 -3.78 18.08
N ASP A 326 14.28 -5.06 17.72
CA ASP A 326 15.46 -5.88 17.96
C ASP A 326 16.25 -6.11 16.64
N ALA A 327 17.42 -5.46 16.53
CA ALA A 327 18.29 -5.61 15.36
C ALA A 327 18.97 -6.98 15.30
N GLU A 328 19.25 -7.60 16.45
CA GLU A 328 19.83 -8.94 16.52
C GLU A 328 18.84 -10.00 16.01
N ASP A 329 17.58 -9.99 16.49
CA ASP A 329 16.55 -10.89 16.00
C ASP A 329 16.31 -10.73 14.50
N MET A 330 16.26 -9.48 14.00
CA MET A 330 16.18 -9.20 12.56
C MET A 330 17.36 -9.78 11.78
N ALA A 331 18.60 -9.59 12.27
CA ALA A 331 19.81 -10.14 11.66
C ALA A 331 19.80 -11.67 11.66
N GLU A 332 19.35 -12.31 12.73
CA GLU A 332 19.24 -13.77 12.81
C GLU A 332 18.27 -14.34 11.79
N ARG A 333 17.12 -13.68 11.52
CA ARG A 333 16.19 -14.10 10.45
C ARG A 333 16.83 -13.94 9.07
N MET A 334 17.61 -12.88 8.86
CA MET A 334 18.36 -12.69 7.61
C MET A 334 19.41 -13.83 7.44
N ILE A 335 20.16 -14.16 8.49
CA ILE A 335 21.14 -15.25 8.49
C ILE A 335 20.44 -16.58 8.20
N THR A 336 19.33 -16.87 8.89
CA THR A 336 18.58 -18.10 8.70
C THR A 336 18.10 -18.28 7.26
N LEU A 337 17.55 -17.22 6.64
CA LEU A 337 17.08 -17.26 5.25
C LEU A 337 18.22 -17.41 4.25
N THR A 338 19.41 -16.87 4.52
CA THR A 338 20.52 -16.90 3.58
C THR A 338 21.42 -18.12 3.75
N ALA A 339 21.60 -18.62 4.98
CA ALA A 339 22.48 -19.74 5.27
C ALA A 339 21.78 -21.11 5.21
N ASN A 340 20.47 -21.19 5.53
CA ASN A 340 19.74 -22.45 5.57
C ASN A 340 18.89 -22.63 4.28
N ARG A 341 19.40 -23.45 3.36
CA ARG A 341 18.74 -23.71 2.07
C ARG A 341 17.35 -24.35 2.21
N ASP A 342 17.10 -25.15 3.25
CA ASP A 342 15.79 -25.79 3.45
C ASP A 342 14.76 -24.80 3.93
N VAL A 343 15.13 -23.94 4.88
CA VAL A 343 14.28 -22.84 5.33
C VAL A 343 13.99 -21.87 4.17
N HIS A 344 15.01 -21.50 3.40
CA HIS A 344 14.86 -20.67 2.22
C HIS A 344 13.85 -21.25 1.23
N ARG A 345 14.00 -22.53 0.86
CA ARG A 345 13.08 -23.23 -0.07
C ARG A 345 11.67 -23.33 0.48
N ASN A 346 11.51 -23.63 1.77
CA ASN A 346 10.22 -23.71 2.42
C ASN A 346 9.50 -22.35 2.45
N CYS A 347 10.18 -21.27 2.86
CA CYS A 347 9.62 -19.92 2.83
C CYS A 347 9.23 -19.49 1.42
N ARG A 348 10.06 -19.80 0.41
CA ARG A 348 9.75 -19.54 -1.00
C ARG A 348 8.48 -20.26 -1.46
N SER A 349 8.38 -21.57 -1.20
CA SER A 349 7.21 -22.37 -1.60
C SER A 349 5.93 -21.88 -0.95
N LYS A 350 5.97 -21.69 0.38
CA LYS A 350 4.83 -21.16 1.15
C LYS A 350 4.47 -19.74 0.73
N GLY A 351 5.47 -18.91 0.38
CA GLY A 351 5.24 -17.56 -0.10
C GLY A 351 4.46 -17.52 -1.41
N LEU A 352 4.83 -18.37 -2.36
CA LEU A 352 4.10 -18.50 -3.62
C LEU A 352 2.66 -18.99 -3.42
N GLU A 353 2.44 -19.90 -2.48
CA GLU A 353 1.09 -20.36 -2.11
C GLU A 353 0.30 -19.23 -1.43
N GLN A 354 0.90 -18.54 -0.46
CA GLN A 354 0.27 -17.43 0.25
C GLN A 354 -0.14 -16.29 -0.70
N ALA A 355 0.71 -15.91 -1.65
CA ALA A 355 0.40 -14.85 -2.60
C ALA A 355 -0.85 -15.15 -3.45
N ARG A 356 -1.12 -16.41 -3.78
CA ARG A 356 -2.31 -16.82 -4.55
C ARG A 356 -3.63 -16.57 -3.84
N ASN A 357 -3.61 -16.42 -2.51
CA ASN A 357 -4.80 -16.13 -1.72
C ASN A 357 -5.27 -14.67 -1.88
N PHE A 358 -4.46 -13.81 -2.51
CA PHE A 358 -4.72 -12.39 -2.66
C PHE A 358 -4.92 -12.00 -4.14
N SER A 359 -6.16 -11.95 -4.57
CA SER A 359 -6.54 -11.67 -5.96
C SER A 359 -7.21 -10.31 -6.10
N TRP A 360 -6.79 -9.51 -7.08
CA TRP A 360 -7.50 -8.30 -7.45
C TRP A 360 -8.91 -8.57 -7.98
N ASP A 361 -9.14 -9.73 -8.59
CA ASP A 361 -10.48 -10.12 -9.07
C ASP A 361 -11.44 -10.33 -7.89
N THR A 362 -10.97 -11.03 -6.84
CA THR A 362 -11.73 -11.22 -5.60
C THR A 362 -11.94 -9.89 -4.89
N CYS A 363 -10.92 -9.05 -4.79
CA CYS A 363 -11.00 -7.73 -4.17
C CYS A 363 -12.03 -6.84 -4.88
N ALA A 364 -11.98 -6.76 -6.21
CA ALA A 364 -12.89 -5.96 -7.00
C ALA A 364 -14.32 -6.49 -6.93
N LYS A 365 -14.52 -7.80 -7.09
CA LYS A 365 -15.84 -8.44 -6.98
C LYS A 365 -16.50 -8.13 -5.64
N ARG A 366 -15.76 -8.32 -4.54
CA ARG A 366 -16.29 -8.05 -3.19
C ARG A 366 -16.55 -6.57 -2.96
N THR A 367 -15.68 -5.68 -3.45
CA THR A 367 -15.88 -4.23 -3.38
C THR A 367 -17.16 -3.80 -4.11
N LEU A 368 -17.37 -4.26 -5.35
CA LEU A 368 -18.56 -3.95 -6.14
C LEU A 368 -19.83 -4.52 -5.50
N GLU A 369 -19.76 -5.73 -4.94
CA GLU A 369 -20.85 -6.34 -4.20
C GLU A 369 -21.28 -5.49 -2.98
N ILE A 370 -20.32 -5.02 -2.17
CA ILE A 370 -20.58 -4.14 -1.04
C ILE A 370 -21.24 -2.83 -1.51
N ILE A 371 -20.78 -2.25 -2.62
CA ILE A 371 -21.38 -1.04 -3.19
C ILE A 371 -22.85 -1.30 -3.58
N ARG A 372 -23.15 -2.42 -4.28
CA ARG A 372 -24.49 -2.79 -4.72
C ARG A 372 -25.44 -3.02 -3.54
N ILE A 373 -25.00 -3.80 -2.55
CA ILE A 373 -25.79 -4.07 -1.35
C ILE A 373 -26.11 -2.75 -0.63
N THR A 374 -25.11 -1.88 -0.44
CA THR A 374 -25.31 -0.61 0.25
C THR A 374 -26.27 0.33 -0.49
N ALA A 375 -26.24 0.31 -1.83
CA ALA A 375 -27.13 1.10 -2.65
C ALA A 375 -28.58 0.60 -2.61
N SER A 376 -28.81 -0.69 -2.35
CA SER A 376 -30.15 -1.31 -2.30
C SER A 376 -30.79 -1.31 -0.92
N GLU A 377 -29.99 -1.11 0.16
CA GLU A 377 -30.49 -1.11 1.55
C GLU A 377 -31.13 0.24 1.98
N LEU A 378 -30.98 1.31 1.19
CA LEU A 378 -31.43 2.68 1.48
C LEU A 378 -32.25 3.26 0.34
#